data_1e8dd12e5f909fed628e78919f640409
#
_entry.id   1e8dd12e5f909fed628e78919f640409
#
_cell.length_a   1.000
_cell.length_b   1.000
_cell.length_c   1.000
_cell.angle_alpha   90.00
_cell.angle_beta   90.00
_cell.angle_gamma   90.00
#
_symmetry.space_group_name_H-M   'P 1'
#
loop_
_entity.id
_entity.type
_entity.pdbx_description
1 polymer ?
#
loop_
_entity_poly.entity_id
_entity_poly.type
_entity_poly.pdbx_seq_one_letter_code
_entity_poly.pdbx_strand_id
1 'polypeptide(L)'
;EQFYLTFPLLLLFVSKYGRDILVRVLGAIALLSLVGCIWMSALDSSTAFYLFPFRAWEFLIGALLALGLFGSARTLQGRTASSVIGLLLIAASVMVFDDMTPFPAANALLPCAGAMLLIRGGADTPVGRLLSTGPLRFVGRLSYSVYLWHWPLIVFVNYAVIMPLAL
;
A
#
# COMPACT_ATOMS: atom_id res chain seq x y z
N GLU A 1 -4.54 5.13 10.10
CA GLU A 1 -5.15 4.49 11.30
C GLU A 1 -6.63 4.20 11.11
N GLN A 2 -7.39 5.03 10.38
CA GLN A 2 -8.83 4.83 10.14
C GLN A 2 -9.14 3.45 9.50
N PHE A 3 -8.25 2.94 8.65
CA PHE A 3 -8.40 1.61 8.06
C PHE A 3 -8.42 0.50 9.12
N TYR A 4 -7.50 0.53 10.07
CA TYR A 4 -7.41 -0.50 11.11
C TYR A 4 -8.61 -0.52 12.05
N LEU A 5 -9.34 0.58 12.15
CA LEU A 5 -10.58 0.66 12.92
C LEU A 5 -11.79 0.17 12.09
N THR A 6 -11.89 0.59 10.84
CA THR A 6 -13.08 0.33 10.00
C THR A 6 -13.03 -1.06 9.34
N PHE A 7 -11.86 -1.55 8.94
CA PHE A 7 -11.71 -2.80 8.22
C PHE A 7 -12.14 -4.05 9.03
N PRO A 8 -11.75 -4.22 10.31
CA PRO A 8 -12.23 -5.33 11.12
C PRO A 8 -13.76 -5.34 11.27
N LEU A 9 -14.38 -4.18 11.45
CA LEU A 9 -15.83 -4.07 11.52
C LEU A 9 -16.50 -4.49 10.21
N LEU A 10 -15.97 -4.02 9.07
CA LEU A 10 -16.45 -4.42 7.76
C LEU A 10 -16.34 -5.95 7.57
N LEU A 11 -15.22 -6.56 7.97
CA LEU A 11 -15.02 -8.00 7.89
C LEU A 11 -16.01 -8.76 8.75
N LEU A 12 -16.26 -8.32 9.99
CA LEU A 12 -17.23 -8.96 10.91
C LEU A 12 -18.65 -8.96 10.34
N PHE A 13 -19.05 -7.88 9.67
CA PHE A 13 -20.38 -7.79 9.09
C PHE A 13 -20.51 -8.60 7.79
N VAL A 14 -19.53 -8.49 6.90
CA VAL A 14 -19.65 -9.05 5.54
C VAL A 14 -19.25 -10.52 5.50
N SER A 15 -18.33 -10.99 6.36
CA SER A 15 -17.90 -12.40 6.39
C SER A 15 -19.04 -13.38 6.71
N LYS A 16 -20.07 -12.93 7.40
CA LYS A 16 -21.28 -13.71 7.72
C LYS A 16 -22.02 -14.20 6.46
N TYR A 17 -21.88 -13.48 5.35
CA TYR A 17 -22.57 -13.78 4.09
C TYR A 17 -21.78 -14.68 3.14
N GLY A 18 -20.60 -15.15 3.58
CA GLY A 18 -19.74 -16.03 2.82
C GLY A 18 -18.67 -15.31 2.00
N ARG A 19 -17.64 -16.08 1.61
CA ARG A 19 -16.42 -15.57 0.94
C ARG A 19 -16.71 -14.83 -0.36
N ASP A 20 -17.63 -15.34 -1.18
CA ASP A 20 -17.91 -14.77 -2.51
C ASP A 20 -18.57 -13.38 -2.41
N ILE A 21 -19.43 -13.20 -1.42
CA ILE A 21 -20.04 -11.89 -1.13
C ILE A 21 -18.97 -10.95 -0.58
N LEU A 22 -18.14 -11.43 0.34
CA LEU A 22 -17.04 -10.64 0.90
C LEU A 22 -16.11 -10.13 -0.20
N VAL A 23 -15.65 -10.99 -1.10
CA VAL A 23 -14.78 -10.63 -2.23
C VAL A 23 -15.43 -9.58 -3.14
N ARG A 24 -16.72 -9.77 -3.46
CA ARG A 24 -17.47 -8.82 -4.31
C ARG A 24 -17.62 -7.44 -3.64
N VAL A 25 -17.95 -7.41 -2.37
CA VAL A 25 -18.12 -6.16 -1.61
C VAL A 25 -16.79 -5.44 -1.48
N LEU A 26 -15.71 -6.13 -1.07
CA LEU A 26 -14.38 -5.52 -0.97
C LEU A 26 -13.88 -5.04 -2.34
N GLY A 27 -14.13 -5.81 -3.40
CA GLY A 27 -13.79 -5.43 -4.77
C GLY A 27 -14.55 -4.17 -5.24
N ALA A 28 -15.85 -4.09 -4.96
CA ALA A 28 -16.66 -2.93 -5.28
C ALA A 28 -16.19 -1.68 -4.51
N ILE A 29 -15.90 -1.82 -3.21
CA ILE A 29 -15.37 -0.71 -2.40
C ILE A 29 -13.99 -0.28 -2.91
N ALA A 30 -13.11 -1.22 -3.26
CA ALA A 30 -11.81 -0.91 -3.82
C ALA A 30 -11.92 -0.14 -5.14
N LEU A 31 -12.81 -0.57 -6.04
CA LEU A 31 -13.04 0.10 -7.31
C LEU A 31 -13.61 1.51 -7.12
N LEU A 32 -14.61 1.67 -6.26
CA LEU A 32 -15.18 2.98 -5.95
C LEU A 32 -14.15 3.92 -5.32
N SER A 33 -13.32 3.41 -4.41
CA SER A 33 -12.23 4.13 -3.78
C SER A 33 -11.19 4.59 -4.81
N LEU A 34 -10.80 3.71 -5.74
CA LEU A 34 -9.85 4.05 -6.81
C LEU A 34 -10.40 5.10 -7.77
N VAL A 35 -11.65 4.94 -8.22
CA VAL A 35 -12.30 5.92 -9.09
C VAL A 35 -12.42 7.26 -8.38
N GLY A 36 -12.84 7.24 -7.11
CA GLY A 36 -12.90 8.44 -6.27
C GLY A 36 -11.54 9.10 -6.07
N CYS A 37 -10.47 8.31 -5.89
CA CYS A 37 -9.09 8.78 -5.79
C CYS A 37 -8.66 9.53 -7.06
N ILE A 38 -8.87 8.92 -8.24
CA ILE A 38 -8.51 9.52 -9.52
C ILE A 38 -9.29 10.82 -9.75
N TRP A 39 -10.59 10.81 -9.50
CA TRP A 39 -11.45 11.98 -9.66
C TRP A 39 -11.06 13.10 -8.68
N MET A 40 -10.89 12.77 -7.39
CA MET A 40 -10.55 13.77 -6.38
C MET A 40 -9.14 14.32 -6.58
N SER A 41 -8.18 13.52 -7.03
CA SER A 41 -6.82 13.98 -7.33
C SER A 41 -6.77 15.01 -8.45
N ALA A 42 -7.75 15.01 -9.37
CA ALA A 42 -7.88 16.02 -10.41
C ALA A 42 -8.44 17.35 -9.88
N LEU A 43 -9.18 17.32 -8.77
CA LEU A 43 -9.77 18.51 -8.14
C LEU A 43 -8.88 19.08 -7.04
N ASP A 44 -8.47 18.22 -6.12
CA ASP A 44 -7.61 18.55 -4.98
C ASP A 44 -6.79 17.31 -4.57
N SER A 45 -5.53 17.30 -4.98
CA SER A 45 -4.58 16.23 -4.70
C SER A 45 -4.32 16.05 -3.19
N SER A 46 -4.40 17.13 -2.41
CA SER A 46 -4.20 17.11 -0.96
C SER A 46 -5.32 16.32 -0.28
N THR A 47 -6.56 16.62 -0.61
CA THR A 47 -7.73 15.89 -0.09
C THR A 47 -7.70 14.41 -0.48
N ALA A 48 -7.33 14.09 -1.72
CA ALA A 48 -7.17 12.71 -2.17
C ALA A 48 -6.09 11.95 -1.39
N PHE A 49 -5.03 12.64 -0.98
CA PHE A 49 -3.93 12.04 -0.21
C PHE A 49 -4.29 11.78 1.25
N TYR A 50 -4.96 12.72 1.92
CA TYR A 50 -5.20 12.63 3.37
C TYR A 50 -6.48 11.90 3.74
N LEU A 51 -7.50 11.87 2.88
CA LEU A 51 -8.76 11.21 3.22
C LEU A 51 -8.72 9.72 2.91
N PHE A 52 -8.95 8.92 3.94
CA PHE A 52 -8.98 7.46 3.89
C PHE A 52 -9.85 6.86 2.78
N PRO A 53 -11.09 7.33 2.47
CA PRO A 53 -11.91 6.72 1.43
C PRO A 53 -11.24 6.67 0.06
N PHE A 54 -10.39 7.64 -0.27
CA PHE A 54 -9.69 7.70 -1.56
C PHE A 54 -8.43 6.82 -1.61
N ARG A 55 -7.97 6.32 -0.46
CA ARG A 55 -6.80 5.44 -0.35
C ARG A 55 -7.15 4.02 0.09
N ALA A 56 -8.41 3.77 0.41
CA ALA A 56 -8.83 2.44 0.89
C ALA A 56 -8.53 1.32 -0.11
N TRP A 57 -8.56 1.61 -1.42
CA TRP A 57 -8.25 0.65 -2.47
C TRP A 57 -6.83 0.07 -2.36
N GLU A 58 -5.84 0.85 -1.92
CA GLU A 58 -4.45 0.41 -1.73
C GLU A 58 -4.38 -0.77 -0.74
N PHE A 59 -5.10 -0.67 0.38
CA PHE A 59 -5.18 -1.71 1.40
C PHE A 59 -6.08 -2.88 0.99
N LEU A 60 -7.19 -2.57 0.31
CA LEU A 60 -8.16 -3.57 -0.13
C LEU A 60 -7.61 -4.50 -1.21
N ILE A 61 -6.68 -4.05 -2.05
CA ILE A 61 -5.93 -4.93 -2.98
C ILE A 61 -5.19 -6.02 -2.18
N GLY A 62 -4.52 -5.66 -1.08
CA GLY A 62 -3.85 -6.62 -0.21
C GLY A 62 -4.83 -7.61 0.43
N ALA A 63 -5.97 -7.12 0.90
CA ALA A 63 -7.02 -7.97 1.48
C ALA A 63 -7.61 -8.94 0.44
N LEU A 64 -7.88 -8.48 -0.79
CA LEU A 64 -8.36 -9.31 -1.89
C LEU A 64 -7.34 -10.36 -2.32
N LEU A 65 -6.04 -10.00 -2.30
CA LEU A 65 -4.96 -10.94 -2.54
C LEU A 65 -4.94 -12.03 -1.45
N ALA A 66 -5.07 -11.67 -0.18
CA ALA A 66 -5.14 -12.62 0.94
C ALA A 66 -6.36 -13.55 0.86
N LEU A 67 -7.48 -13.05 0.32
CA LEU A 67 -8.65 -13.87 0.02
C LEU A 67 -8.48 -14.75 -1.22
N GLY A 68 -7.35 -14.67 -1.92
CA GLY A 68 -7.02 -15.53 -3.07
C GLY A 68 -7.72 -15.14 -4.38
N LEU A 69 -8.22 -13.90 -4.50
CA LEU A 69 -8.90 -13.43 -5.72
C LEU A 69 -7.99 -13.54 -6.96
N PHE A 70 -6.72 -13.19 -6.79
CA PHE A 70 -5.76 -13.15 -7.91
C PHE A 70 -5.07 -14.50 -8.16
N GLY A 71 -5.46 -15.55 -7.44
CA GLY A 71 -4.85 -16.87 -7.53
C GLY A 71 -3.35 -16.88 -7.21
N SER A 72 -2.77 -18.04 -7.01
CA SER A 72 -1.32 -18.21 -6.91
C SER A 72 -0.79 -18.79 -8.22
N ALA A 73 0.35 -18.31 -8.70
CA ALA A 73 1.04 -18.99 -9.80
C ALA A 73 1.41 -20.40 -9.36
N ARG A 74 0.99 -21.41 -10.12
CA ARG A 74 1.15 -22.83 -9.77
C ARG A 74 2.62 -23.30 -9.89
N THR A 75 3.41 -22.63 -10.72
CA THR A 75 4.80 -23.00 -10.98
C THR A 75 5.77 -22.03 -10.30
N LEU A 76 6.93 -22.54 -9.88
CA LEU A 76 7.99 -21.71 -9.31
C LEU A 76 8.45 -20.62 -10.30
N GLN A 77 8.51 -20.94 -11.60
CA GLN A 77 8.87 -19.97 -12.64
C GLN A 77 7.86 -18.79 -12.69
N GLY A 78 6.55 -19.08 -12.68
CA GLY A 78 5.54 -18.04 -12.66
C GLY A 78 5.59 -17.17 -11.40
N ARG A 79 5.88 -17.77 -10.25
CA ARG A 79 6.07 -17.05 -8.98
C ARG A 79 7.33 -16.18 -9.02
N THR A 80 8.42 -16.68 -9.58
CA THR A 80 9.67 -15.93 -9.75
C THR A 80 9.46 -14.76 -10.71
N ALA A 81 8.82 -14.98 -11.85
CA ALA A 81 8.48 -13.90 -12.78
C ALA A 81 7.63 -12.81 -12.12
N SER A 82 6.58 -13.20 -11.37
CA SER A 82 5.77 -12.26 -10.57
C SER A 82 6.64 -11.43 -9.63
N SER A 83 7.54 -12.05 -8.86
CA SER A 83 8.40 -11.34 -7.90
C SER A 83 9.36 -10.38 -8.58
N VAL A 84 9.96 -10.79 -9.70
CA VAL A 84 10.90 -9.95 -10.45
C VAL A 84 10.17 -8.75 -11.05
N ILE A 85 9.03 -8.98 -11.72
CA ILE A 85 8.21 -7.89 -12.28
C ILE A 85 7.75 -6.95 -11.16
N GLY A 86 7.30 -7.48 -10.03
CA GLY A 86 6.89 -6.69 -8.88
C GLY A 86 8.01 -5.79 -8.35
N LEU A 87 9.22 -6.34 -8.22
CA LEU A 87 10.39 -5.56 -7.79
C LEU A 87 10.75 -4.46 -8.80
N LEU A 88 10.71 -4.78 -10.10
CA LEU A 88 10.98 -3.81 -11.16
C LEU A 88 9.96 -2.68 -11.20
N LEU A 89 8.68 -2.96 -10.99
CA LEU A 89 7.63 -1.93 -10.92
C LEU A 89 7.85 -0.99 -9.73
N ILE A 90 8.22 -1.51 -8.56
CA ILE A 90 8.53 -0.66 -7.40
C ILE A 90 9.79 0.17 -7.68
N ALA A 91 10.85 -0.44 -8.20
CA ALA A 91 12.07 0.27 -8.52
C ALA A 91 11.83 1.36 -9.57
N ALA A 92 11.04 1.07 -10.61
CA ALA A 92 10.65 2.05 -11.62
C ALA A 92 9.85 3.22 -10.99
N SER A 93 8.93 2.93 -10.07
CA SER A 93 8.17 3.98 -9.36
C SER A 93 9.10 4.93 -8.60
N VAL A 94 10.10 4.38 -7.90
CA VAL A 94 11.07 5.19 -7.13
C VAL A 94 11.98 6.03 -8.03
N MET A 95 12.29 5.54 -9.24
CA MET A 95 13.19 6.23 -10.18
C MET A 95 12.48 7.28 -11.03
N VAL A 96 11.20 7.06 -11.34
CA VAL A 96 10.44 7.88 -12.31
C VAL A 96 9.62 8.95 -11.61
N PHE A 97 9.12 8.69 -10.39
CA PHE A 97 8.29 9.65 -9.68
C PHE A 97 9.15 10.69 -8.99
N ASP A 98 8.79 11.95 -9.19
CA ASP A 98 9.39 13.14 -8.60
C ASP A 98 8.33 13.98 -7.87
N ASP A 99 8.75 15.10 -7.29
CA ASP A 99 7.88 16.01 -6.53
C ASP A 99 6.77 16.63 -7.39
N MET A 100 6.90 16.61 -8.73
CA MET A 100 5.92 17.13 -9.68
C MET A 100 4.93 16.06 -10.12
N THR A 101 5.16 14.81 -9.79
CA THR A 101 4.27 13.71 -10.17
C THR A 101 2.97 13.76 -9.36
N PRO A 102 1.78 13.86 -10.00
CA PRO A 102 0.51 13.85 -9.28
C PRO A 102 0.33 12.54 -8.51
N PHE A 103 0.31 12.63 -7.19
CA PHE A 103 0.15 11.48 -6.30
C PHE A 103 -0.96 11.76 -5.27
N PRO A 104 -1.83 10.79 -4.88
CA PRO A 104 -1.78 9.35 -5.23
C PRO A 104 -2.34 8.97 -6.60
N ALA A 105 -3.29 9.66 -7.16
CA ALA A 105 -3.89 9.45 -8.49
C ALA A 105 -3.65 8.05 -9.12
N ALA A 106 -3.63 7.96 -10.45
CA ALA A 106 -3.33 6.70 -11.15
C ALA A 106 -1.87 6.22 -10.95
N ASN A 107 -0.97 7.12 -10.55
CA ASN A 107 0.46 6.78 -10.37
C ASN A 107 0.69 5.81 -9.19
N ALA A 108 -0.17 5.85 -8.17
CA ALA A 108 -0.12 4.89 -7.07
C ALA A 108 -0.40 3.43 -7.49
N LEU A 109 -1.04 3.22 -8.65
CA LEU A 109 -1.27 1.87 -9.18
C LEU A 109 0.03 1.12 -9.44
N LEU A 110 1.07 1.81 -9.90
CA LEU A 110 2.35 1.18 -10.26
C LEU A 110 3.03 0.51 -9.06
N PRO A 111 3.32 1.21 -7.94
CA PRO A 111 3.91 0.59 -6.76
C PRO A 111 2.97 -0.40 -6.07
N CYS A 112 1.65 -0.16 -6.06
CA CYS A 112 0.69 -1.10 -5.49
C CYS A 112 0.63 -2.42 -6.28
N ALA A 113 0.63 -2.37 -7.61
CA ALA A 113 0.72 -3.57 -8.44
C ALA A 113 2.05 -4.29 -8.23
N GLY A 114 3.15 -3.54 -8.09
CA GLY A 114 4.46 -4.09 -7.76
C GLY A 114 4.45 -4.84 -6.42
N ALA A 115 3.91 -4.24 -5.38
CA ALA A 115 3.78 -4.87 -4.06
C ALA A 115 2.89 -6.13 -4.11
N MET A 116 1.76 -6.07 -4.80
CA MET A 116 0.87 -7.21 -5.01
C MET A 116 1.60 -8.38 -5.68
N LEU A 117 2.37 -8.11 -6.74
CA LEU A 117 3.11 -9.13 -7.47
C LEU A 117 4.24 -9.73 -6.64
N LEU A 118 4.93 -8.94 -5.81
CA LEU A 118 5.93 -9.43 -4.86
C LEU A 118 5.31 -10.38 -3.83
N ILE A 119 4.21 -9.99 -3.22
CA ILE A 119 3.51 -10.81 -2.22
C ILE A 119 3.02 -12.12 -2.87
N ARG A 120 2.46 -12.05 -4.09
CA ARG A 120 2.03 -13.22 -4.84
C ARG A 120 3.17 -14.18 -5.19
N GLY A 121 4.36 -13.66 -5.45
CA GLY A 121 5.55 -14.47 -5.71
C GLY A 121 5.96 -15.31 -4.51
N GLY A 122 5.89 -14.75 -3.31
CA GLY A 122 6.16 -15.41 -2.04
C GLY A 122 7.65 -15.57 -1.74
N ALA A 123 7.93 -16.08 -0.53
CA ALA A 123 9.27 -16.15 0.05
C ALA A 123 10.22 -17.15 -0.64
N ASP A 124 9.69 -18.16 -1.33
CA ASP A 124 10.49 -19.23 -1.96
C ASP A 124 11.21 -18.79 -3.24
N THR A 125 10.82 -17.65 -3.81
CA THR A 125 11.45 -17.10 -5.01
C THR A 125 12.81 -16.47 -4.70
N PRO A 126 13.73 -16.32 -5.68
CA PRO A 126 15.00 -15.63 -5.47
C PRO A 126 14.85 -14.23 -4.86
N VAL A 127 13.88 -13.44 -5.35
CA VAL A 127 13.56 -12.12 -4.82
C VAL A 127 13.02 -12.22 -3.40
N GLY A 128 12.10 -13.16 -3.13
CA GLY A 128 11.56 -13.39 -1.79
C GLY A 128 12.65 -13.79 -0.80
N ARG A 129 13.60 -14.66 -1.18
CA ARG A 129 14.76 -15.03 -0.35
C ARG A 129 15.68 -13.83 -0.09
N LEU A 130 15.93 -12.99 -1.09
CA LEU A 130 16.70 -11.75 -0.92
C LEU A 130 16.02 -10.84 0.11
N LEU A 131 14.72 -10.57 -0.05
CA LEU A 131 13.94 -9.72 0.87
C LEU A 131 13.83 -10.34 2.28
N SER A 132 13.98 -11.65 2.41
CA SER A 132 13.96 -12.38 3.68
C SER A 132 15.32 -12.41 4.40
N THR A 133 16.36 -11.77 3.88
CA THR A 133 17.65 -11.65 4.55
C THR A 133 17.55 -10.86 5.86
N GLY A 134 18.43 -11.15 6.81
CA GLY A 134 18.42 -10.54 8.14
C GLY A 134 18.32 -9.02 8.15
N PRO A 135 19.20 -8.31 7.43
CA PRO A 135 19.19 -6.84 7.36
C PRO A 135 17.88 -6.29 6.80
N LEU A 136 17.39 -6.83 5.69
CA LEU A 136 16.15 -6.35 5.05
C LEU A 136 14.91 -6.63 5.92
N ARG A 137 14.86 -7.80 6.57
CA ARG A 137 13.81 -8.09 7.57
C ARG A 137 13.86 -7.16 8.78
N PHE A 138 15.06 -6.80 9.23
CA PHE A 138 15.22 -5.85 10.33
C PHE A 138 14.66 -4.47 9.95
N VAL A 139 15.05 -3.94 8.79
CA VAL A 139 14.51 -2.68 8.25
C VAL A 139 12.98 -2.75 8.12
N GLY A 140 12.45 -3.85 7.56
CA GLY A 140 11.01 -4.04 7.43
C GLY A 140 10.26 -4.04 8.77
N ARG A 141 10.84 -4.63 9.82
CA ARG A 141 10.24 -4.60 11.17
C ARG A 141 10.29 -3.21 11.82
N LEU A 142 11.34 -2.45 11.54
CA LEU A 142 11.47 -1.09 12.05
C LEU A 142 10.63 -0.08 11.28
N SER A 143 10.27 -0.35 10.04
CA SER A 143 9.60 0.60 9.14
C SER A 143 8.34 1.21 9.75
N TYR A 144 7.52 0.40 10.43
CA TYR A 144 6.31 0.89 11.08
C TYR A 144 6.61 1.85 12.24
N SER A 145 7.60 1.52 13.08
CA SER A 145 8.01 2.40 14.19
C SER A 145 8.60 3.71 13.67
N VAL A 146 9.43 3.63 12.63
CA VAL A 146 9.99 4.82 11.96
C VAL A 146 8.87 5.67 11.36
N TYR A 147 7.90 5.06 10.71
CA TYR A 147 6.71 5.76 10.17
C TYR A 147 5.92 6.49 11.27
N LEU A 148 5.72 5.89 12.44
CA LEU A 148 5.00 6.54 13.53
C LEU A 148 5.78 7.70 14.15
N TRP A 149 7.11 7.57 14.27
CA TRP A 149 7.94 8.53 14.98
C TRP A 149 8.49 9.67 14.09
N HIS A 150 8.60 9.46 12.76
CA HIS A 150 9.21 10.47 11.89
C HIS A 150 8.45 11.81 11.93
N TRP A 151 7.11 11.80 11.88
CA TRP A 151 6.33 13.04 11.89
C TRP A 151 6.41 13.80 13.20
N PRO A 152 6.17 13.20 14.38
CA PRO A 152 6.40 13.88 15.65
C PRO A 152 7.81 14.46 15.78
N LEU A 153 8.85 13.73 15.37
CA LEU A 153 10.23 14.21 15.43
C LEU A 153 10.45 15.44 14.54
N ILE A 154 9.94 15.42 13.29
CA ILE A 154 10.02 16.57 12.39
C ILE A 154 9.32 17.79 13.00
N VAL A 155 8.12 17.62 13.55
CA VAL A 155 7.37 18.71 14.19
C VAL A 155 8.13 19.26 15.41
N PHE A 156 8.64 18.38 16.28
CA PHE A 156 9.41 18.82 17.45
C PHE A 156 10.71 19.55 17.07
N VAL A 157 11.45 19.05 16.08
CA VAL A 157 12.67 19.71 15.60
C VAL A 157 12.34 21.07 15.00
N ASN A 158 11.32 21.18 14.18
CA ASN A 158 10.90 22.46 13.62
C ASN A 158 10.47 23.45 14.72
N TYR A 159 9.74 22.99 15.73
CA TYR A 159 9.33 23.84 16.85
C TYR A 159 10.52 24.27 17.71
N ALA A 160 11.45 23.36 18.01
CA ALA A 160 12.60 23.63 18.84
C ALA A 160 13.67 24.52 18.16
N VAL A 161 13.80 24.39 16.83
CA VAL A 161 14.87 25.10 16.08
C VAL A 161 14.38 26.41 15.46
N ILE A 162 13.13 26.47 15.01
CA ILE A 162 12.60 27.63 14.26
C ILE A 162 11.89 28.64 15.16
N MET A 163 11.17 28.19 16.20
CA MET A 163 10.38 29.07 17.06
C MET A 163 11.15 29.80 18.20
N PRO A 164 12.28 29.30 18.75
CA PRO A 164 13.03 30.07 19.76
C PRO A 164 13.67 31.34 19.22
N LEU A 165 13.71 31.57 17.92
CA LEU A 165 14.27 32.81 17.32
C LEU A 165 13.21 33.93 17.16
N ALA A 166 11.98 33.71 17.60
CA ALA A 166 10.87 34.66 17.51
C ALA A 166 10.45 35.26 18.87
N LEU A 167 11.23 35.03 19.94
CA LEU A 167 11.17 35.68 21.26
C LEU A 167 12.42 36.51 21.46
#